data_d44068a0bcff7eec84c1bd3f0bcc71bd
#
_entry.id   d44068a0bcff7eec84c1bd3f0bcc71bd
#
_cell.length_a   1.000
_cell.length_b   1.000
_cell.length_c   1.000
_cell.angle_alpha   90.00
_cell.angle_beta   90.00
_cell.angle_gamma   90.00
#
_symmetry.space_group_name_H-M   'P 1'
#
loop_
_entity.id
_entity.type
_entity.pdbx_description
1 polymer ?
#
loop_
_entity_poly.entity_id
_entity_poly.type
_entity_poly.pdbx_seq_one_letter_code
_entity_poly.pdbx_strand_id
1 'polypeptide(L)'
;IELNYPKKSFNYDKVFLECGLSKKISSLDNGIETFIYKEFDKGGFEPSGGEGQKIAFVRALYKDSPFVLLDEATAALDPKAEANIYEQFEKLFWDKTIIYISHRMSVTRFCDVIFIFKNGEIIEKGMHKDLMMQNGEYAALYNAQAKYYI
;
A
#
# COMPACT_ATOMS: atom_id res chain seq x y z
N ILE A 1 16.97 -5.06 11.89
CA ILE A 1 16.52 -6.47 11.95
C ILE A 1 16.89 -7.07 10.61
N GLU A 2 18.06 -7.73 10.55
CA GLU A 2 18.40 -8.58 9.41
C GLU A 2 17.43 -9.76 9.40
N LEU A 3 16.42 -9.66 8.58
CA LEU A 3 15.60 -10.81 8.23
C LEU A 3 16.44 -11.65 7.27
N ASN A 4 16.87 -12.83 7.67
CA ASN A 4 17.57 -13.82 6.86
C ASN A 4 16.65 -14.34 5.75
N TYR A 5 16.40 -13.53 4.74
CA TYR A 5 15.73 -13.93 3.50
C TYR A 5 16.79 -14.19 2.43
N PRO A 6 16.62 -15.21 1.57
CA PRO A 6 17.55 -15.47 0.50
C PRO A 6 17.64 -14.22 -0.39
N LYS A 7 18.87 -13.69 -0.52
CA LYS A 7 19.18 -12.54 -1.36
C LYS A 7 19.00 -12.92 -2.83
N LYS A 8 17.77 -12.82 -3.34
CA LYS A 8 17.58 -12.54 -4.77
C LYS A 8 18.22 -11.18 -5.03
N SER A 9 18.75 -10.98 -6.23
CA SER A 9 19.30 -9.67 -6.66
C SER A 9 18.19 -8.61 -6.63
N PHE A 10 17.97 -8.00 -5.45
CA PHE A 10 16.96 -6.98 -5.26
C PHE A 10 17.50 -5.65 -5.79
N ASN A 11 16.82 -5.06 -6.75
CA ASN A 11 17.23 -3.79 -7.33
C ASN A 11 16.66 -2.65 -6.47
N TYR A 12 17.41 -2.23 -5.46
CA TYR A 12 17.03 -1.15 -4.55
C TYR A 12 16.75 0.17 -5.29
N ASP A 13 17.60 0.54 -6.26
CA ASP A 13 17.48 1.82 -6.97
C ASP A 13 16.15 1.90 -7.72
N LYS A 14 15.78 0.81 -8.41
CA LYS A 14 14.50 0.71 -9.10
C LYS A 14 13.33 0.85 -8.13
N VAL A 15 13.34 0.10 -7.04
CA VAL A 15 12.24 0.09 -6.06
C VAL A 15 12.11 1.43 -5.34
N PHE A 16 13.25 2.05 -4.95
CA PHE A 16 13.23 3.39 -4.35
C PHE A 16 12.71 4.46 -5.30
N LEU A 17 13.05 4.35 -6.60
CA LEU A 17 12.52 5.26 -7.63
C LEU A 17 11.00 5.11 -7.74
N GLU A 18 10.52 3.89 -7.88
CA GLU A 18 9.11 3.57 -8.02
C GLU A 18 8.29 3.94 -6.77
N CYS A 19 8.85 3.77 -5.57
CA CYS A 19 8.22 4.21 -4.31
C CYS A 19 8.42 5.72 -4.03
N GLY A 20 9.14 6.45 -4.88
CA GLY A 20 9.41 7.88 -4.69
C GLY A 20 10.27 8.19 -3.45
N LEU A 21 11.20 7.29 -3.11
CA LEU A 21 12.15 7.44 -1.99
C LEU A 21 13.56 7.83 -2.43
N SER A 22 13.90 7.72 -3.73
CA SER A 22 15.26 7.93 -4.24
C SER A 22 15.88 9.26 -3.79
N LYS A 23 15.15 10.38 -3.94
CA LYS A 23 15.64 11.70 -3.52
C LYS A 23 15.93 11.77 -2.03
N LYS A 24 15.07 11.14 -1.22
CA LYS A 24 15.23 11.12 0.23
C LYS A 24 16.46 10.31 0.62
N ILE A 25 16.57 9.08 0.11
CA ILE A 25 17.72 8.19 0.38
C ILE A 25 19.03 8.86 -0.03
N SER A 26 19.09 9.50 -1.21
CA SER A 26 20.29 10.20 -1.69
C SER A 26 20.66 11.45 -0.86
N SER A 27 19.73 11.99 -0.08
CA SER A 27 19.98 13.14 0.81
C SER A 27 20.47 12.76 2.20
N LEU A 28 20.51 11.47 2.53
CA LEU A 28 20.98 10.97 3.83
C LEU A 28 22.49 10.71 3.77
N ASP A 29 23.23 11.09 4.80
CA ASP A 29 24.69 10.96 4.85
C ASP A 29 25.19 9.53 4.63
N ASN A 30 24.47 8.54 5.16
CA ASN A 30 24.78 7.12 5.00
C ASN A 30 23.85 6.41 3.99
N GLY A 31 23.08 7.16 3.18
CA GLY A 31 22.19 6.58 2.18
C GLY A 31 21.28 5.50 2.75
N ILE A 32 21.26 4.34 2.10
CA ILE A 32 20.46 3.17 2.52
C ILE A 32 20.85 2.57 3.87
N GLU A 33 22.08 2.81 4.33
CA GLU A 33 22.60 2.30 5.60
C GLU A 33 22.18 3.20 6.79
N THR A 34 21.45 4.29 6.53
CA THR A 34 20.96 5.16 7.60
C THR A 34 19.93 4.45 8.46
N PHE A 35 20.13 4.49 9.77
CA PHE A 35 19.14 3.94 10.71
C PHE A 35 17.81 4.68 10.61
N ILE A 36 16.73 3.94 10.66
CA ILE A 36 15.38 4.50 10.77
C ILE A 36 15.11 4.67 12.28
N TYR A 37 14.66 5.88 12.65
CA TYR A 37 14.42 6.37 13.99
C TYR A 37 15.71 6.69 14.78
N LYS A 38 15.68 7.86 15.43
CA LYS A 38 16.79 8.38 16.25
C LYS A 38 17.00 7.64 17.58
N GLU A 39 16.04 6.79 17.94
CA GLU A 39 16.14 5.92 19.12
C GLU A 39 17.30 4.93 19.00
N PHE A 40 17.67 4.55 17.80
CA PHE A 40 18.75 3.59 17.52
C PHE A 40 20.09 4.26 17.18
N ASP A 41 20.05 5.46 16.61
CA ASP A 41 21.22 6.26 16.26
C ASP A 41 20.85 7.74 16.22
N LYS A 42 21.67 8.62 16.85
CA LYS A 42 21.43 10.07 16.86
C LYS A 42 21.42 10.69 15.46
N GLY A 43 22.14 10.10 14.51
CA GLY A 43 22.12 10.43 13.08
C GLY A 43 20.97 9.77 12.32
N GLY A 44 20.10 9.04 12.99
CA GLY A 44 18.99 8.30 12.38
C GLY A 44 17.98 9.22 11.69
N PHE A 45 17.34 8.70 10.67
CA PHE A 45 16.30 9.36 9.91
C PHE A 45 14.93 9.18 10.57
N GLU A 46 14.19 10.27 10.76
CA GLU A 46 12.80 10.26 11.21
C GLU A 46 11.88 10.35 9.99
N PRO A 47 11.24 9.25 9.57
CA PRO A 47 10.33 9.29 8.44
C PRO A 47 9.03 10.01 8.79
N SER A 48 8.53 10.84 7.88
CA SER A 48 7.14 11.30 7.91
C SER A 48 6.18 10.10 7.75
N GLY A 49 4.90 10.26 8.10
CA GLY A 49 3.91 9.18 7.95
C GLY A 49 3.89 8.58 6.55
N GLY A 50 3.93 9.41 5.51
CA GLY A 50 3.98 8.95 4.12
C GLY A 50 5.31 8.26 3.74
N GLU A 51 6.45 8.73 4.24
CA GLU A 51 7.74 8.07 4.03
C GLU A 51 7.79 6.72 4.76
N GLY A 52 7.26 6.65 5.97
CA GLY A 52 7.15 5.40 6.73
C GLY A 52 6.34 4.33 6.01
N GLN A 53 5.22 4.71 5.40
CA GLN A 53 4.41 3.81 4.55
C GLN A 53 5.21 3.31 3.33
N LYS A 54 5.89 4.21 2.62
CA LYS A 54 6.72 3.85 1.46
C LYS A 54 7.85 2.88 1.85
N ILE A 55 8.47 3.08 3.01
CA ILE A 55 9.49 2.16 3.55
C ILE A 55 8.87 0.80 3.85
N ALA A 56 7.66 0.75 4.41
CA ALA A 56 6.96 -0.51 4.64
C ALA A 56 6.68 -1.27 3.33
N PHE A 57 6.35 -0.57 2.23
CA PHE A 57 6.19 -1.17 0.91
C PHE A 57 7.50 -1.74 0.35
N VAL A 58 8.60 -0.99 0.47
CA VAL A 58 9.92 -1.49 0.07
C VAL A 58 10.27 -2.77 0.84
N ARG A 59 9.96 -2.82 2.14
CA ARG A 59 10.19 -4.03 2.97
C ARG A 59 9.33 -5.21 2.52
N ALA A 60 8.07 -4.98 2.15
CA ALA A 60 7.18 -6.02 1.63
C ALA A 60 7.69 -6.59 0.30
N LEU A 61 8.17 -5.72 -0.60
CA LEU A 61 8.81 -6.13 -1.87
C LEU A 61 10.11 -6.90 -1.65
N TYR A 62 10.94 -6.44 -0.72
CA TYR A 62 12.19 -7.12 -0.38
C TYR A 62 11.95 -8.54 0.17
N LYS A 63 10.89 -8.71 0.96
CA LYS A 63 10.48 -10.01 1.50
C LYS A 63 10.08 -11.01 0.42
N ASP A 64 9.65 -10.56 -0.73
CA ASP A 64 9.23 -11.36 -1.90
C ASP A 64 8.22 -12.46 -1.56
N SER A 65 7.27 -12.17 -0.69
CA SER A 65 6.19 -13.08 -0.31
C SER A 65 5.18 -13.23 -1.46
N PRO A 66 4.62 -14.42 -1.71
CA PRO A 66 3.54 -14.60 -2.68
C PRO A 66 2.23 -13.91 -2.27
N PHE A 67 2.08 -13.59 -0.98
CA PHE A 67 0.92 -12.89 -0.42
C PHE A 67 1.36 -11.59 0.22
N VAL A 68 0.63 -10.51 -0.05
CA VAL A 68 0.83 -9.19 0.56
C VAL A 68 -0.48 -8.74 1.20
N LEU A 69 -0.45 -8.45 2.50
CA LEU A 69 -1.58 -7.90 3.23
C LEU A 69 -1.35 -6.40 3.45
N LEU A 70 -2.29 -5.59 3.00
CA LEU A 70 -2.28 -4.14 3.13
C LEU A 70 -3.49 -3.70 3.96
N ASP A 71 -3.24 -3.48 5.25
CA ASP A 71 -4.25 -3.05 6.21
C ASP A 71 -4.15 -1.52 6.36
N GLU A 72 -5.18 -0.82 5.86
CA GLU A 72 -5.28 0.66 5.82
C GLU A 72 -4.00 1.38 5.36
N ALA A 73 -3.26 0.74 4.44
CA ALA A 73 -1.90 1.14 4.06
C ALA A 73 -1.78 2.54 3.42
N THR A 74 -2.89 3.20 3.09
CA THR A 74 -2.93 4.54 2.47
C THR A 74 -3.66 5.58 3.33
N ALA A 75 -4.00 5.25 4.58
CA ALA A 75 -4.82 6.10 5.45
C ALA A 75 -4.24 7.52 5.67
N ALA A 76 -2.92 7.67 5.66
CA ALA A 76 -2.23 8.95 5.84
C ALA A 76 -2.00 9.75 4.54
N LEU A 77 -2.49 9.25 3.39
CA LEU A 77 -2.26 9.87 2.09
C LEU A 77 -3.48 10.67 1.64
N ASP A 78 -3.21 11.75 0.89
CA ASP A 78 -4.25 12.43 0.13
C ASP A 78 -4.74 11.56 -1.05
N PRO A 79 -5.95 11.79 -1.59
CA PRO A 79 -6.55 10.95 -2.63
C PRO A 79 -5.71 10.81 -3.90
N LYS A 80 -4.96 11.84 -4.28
CA LYS A 80 -4.12 11.81 -5.49
C LYS A 80 -2.85 10.97 -5.26
N ALA A 81 -2.22 11.13 -4.11
CA ALA A 81 -1.08 10.31 -3.71
C ALA A 81 -1.48 8.83 -3.55
N GLU A 82 -2.67 8.58 -3.00
CA GLU A 82 -3.25 7.25 -2.87
C GLU A 82 -3.43 6.57 -4.24
N ALA A 83 -4.10 7.22 -5.20
CA ALA A 83 -4.30 6.67 -6.55
C ALA A 83 -2.96 6.31 -7.21
N ASN A 84 -1.97 7.20 -7.13
CA ASN A 84 -0.63 6.94 -7.67
C ASN A 84 0.04 5.72 -7.04
N ILE A 85 -0.16 5.49 -5.75
CA ILE A 85 0.41 4.33 -5.04
C ILE A 85 -0.26 3.03 -5.50
N TYR A 86 -1.58 3.00 -5.66
CA TYR A 86 -2.28 1.81 -6.15
C TYR A 86 -1.84 1.43 -7.57
N GLU A 87 -1.68 2.41 -8.47
CA GLU A 87 -1.13 2.15 -9.82
C GLU A 87 0.30 1.59 -9.76
N GLN A 88 1.09 2.02 -8.79
CA GLN A 88 2.43 1.48 -8.58
C GLN A 88 2.37 0.06 -8.01
N PHE A 89 1.44 -0.22 -7.11
CA PHE A 89 1.25 -1.56 -6.55
C PHE A 89 0.90 -2.60 -7.60
N GLU A 90 0.00 -2.28 -8.52
CA GLU A 90 -0.32 -3.16 -9.65
C GLU A 90 0.94 -3.58 -10.43
N LYS A 91 1.87 -2.65 -10.63
CA LYS A 91 3.12 -2.91 -11.34
C LYS A 91 4.16 -3.66 -10.50
N LEU A 92 4.27 -3.32 -9.21
CA LEU A 92 5.29 -3.88 -8.31
C LEU A 92 4.94 -5.27 -7.79
N PHE A 93 3.67 -5.57 -7.66
CA PHE A 93 3.15 -6.83 -7.10
C PHE A 93 2.34 -7.64 -8.13
N TRP A 94 2.59 -7.44 -9.44
CA TRP A 94 1.82 -8.04 -10.53
C TRP A 94 1.74 -9.57 -10.47
N ASP A 95 2.74 -10.24 -9.88
CA ASP A 95 2.85 -11.68 -9.72
C ASP A 95 2.41 -12.19 -8.34
N LYS A 96 1.80 -11.32 -7.52
CA LYS A 96 1.46 -11.62 -6.13
C LYS A 96 -0.03 -11.49 -5.88
N THR A 97 -0.50 -12.21 -4.86
CA THR A 97 -1.85 -12.02 -4.35
C THR A 97 -1.84 -10.90 -3.32
N ILE A 98 -2.61 -9.83 -3.57
CA ILE A 98 -2.72 -8.70 -2.65
C ILE A 98 -4.09 -8.75 -1.97
N ILE A 99 -4.10 -8.62 -0.66
CA ILE A 99 -5.31 -8.50 0.15
C ILE A 99 -5.33 -7.09 0.73
N TYR A 100 -6.30 -6.29 0.31
CA TYR A 100 -6.55 -4.96 0.85
C TYR A 100 -7.60 -5.02 1.95
N ILE A 101 -7.29 -4.47 3.11
CA ILE A 101 -8.26 -4.15 4.15
C ILE A 101 -8.36 -2.63 4.18
N SER A 102 -9.52 -2.09 3.84
CA SER A 102 -9.70 -0.64 3.74
C SER A 102 -11.17 -0.26 3.95
N HIS A 103 -11.37 0.89 4.56
CA HIS A 103 -12.64 1.59 4.59
C HIS A 103 -12.78 2.60 3.43
N ARG A 104 -11.73 2.77 2.59
CA ARG A 104 -11.75 3.64 1.41
C ARG A 104 -12.20 2.86 0.18
N MET A 105 -13.29 3.31 -0.44
CA MET A 105 -13.86 2.64 -1.61
C MET A 105 -13.06 2.86 -2.89
N SER A 106 -12.11 3.82 -2.90
CA SER A 106 -11.21 4.10 -4.04
C SER A 106 -10.39 2.88 -4.45
N VAL A 107 -9.90 2.09 -3.47
CA VAL A 107 -9.09 0.89 -3.71
C VAL A 107 -9.84 -0.22 -4.42
N THR A 108 -11.16 -0.28 -4.27
CA THR A 108 -11.96 -1.40 -4.79
C THR A 108 -11.95 -1.51 -6.31
N ARG A 109 -11.61 -0.42 -7.02
CA ARG A 109 -11.47 -0.41 -8.49
C ARG A 109 -10.28 -1.22 -8.99
N PHE A 110 -9.29 -1.44 -8.14
CA PHE A 110 -8.07 -2.20 -8.43
C PHE A 110 -8.16 -3.67 -7.98
N CYS A 111 -9.32 -4.08 -7.44
CA CYS A 111 -9.51 -5.42 -6.90
C CYS A 111 -10.27 -6.31 -7.90
N ASP A 112 -9.76 -7.54 -8.09
CA ASP A 112 -10.44 -8.58 -8.87
C ASP A 112 -11.70 -9.08 -8.16
N VAL A 113 -11.65 -9.15 -6.82
CA VAL A 113 -12.76 -9.61 -5.98
C VAL A 113 -12.85 -8.74 -4.74
N ILE A 114 -14.07 -8.33 -4.39
CA ILE A 114 -14.40 -7.51 -3.23
C ILE A 114 -15.29 -8.33 -2.30
N PHE A 115 -15.02 -8.25 -1.01
CA PHE A 115 -15.83 -8.84 0.05
C PHE A 115 -16.34 -7.73 0.96
N ILE A 116 -17.64 -7.65 1.17
CA ILE A 116 -18.26 -6.73 2.13
C ILE A 116 -18.62 -7.49 3.40
N PHE A 117 -18.03 -7.03 4.50
CA PHE A 117 -18.29 -7.58 5.82
C PHE A 117 -19.28 -6.71 6.59
N LYS A 118 -20.23 -7.34 7.26
CA LYS A 118 -21.16 -6.69 8.19
C LYS A 118 -21.45 -7.63 9.34
N ASN A 119 -21.28 -7.17 10.57
CA ASN A 119 -21.52 -7.96 11.79
C ASN A 119 -20.72 -9.31 11.82
N GLY A 120 -19.51 -9.32 11.25
CA GLY A 120 -18.65 -10.51 11.22
C GLY A 120 -18.97 -11.50 10.07
N GLU A 121 -19.95 -11.20 9.23
CA GLU A 121 -20.34 -12.05 8.09
C GLU A 121 -20.07 -11.37 6.76
N ILE A 122 -19.78 -12.18 5.72
CA ILE A 122 -19.69 -11.70 4.34
C ILE A 122 -21.10 -11.57 3.79
N ILE A 123 -21.56 -10.35 3.56
CA ILE A 123 -22.90 -10.07 3.06
C ILE A 123 -22.94 -9.88 1.53
N GLU A 124 -21.83 -9.44 0.93
CA GLU A 124 -21.71 -9.28 -0.51
C GLU A 124 -20.30 -9.71 -0.97
N LYS A 125 -20.22 -10.28 -2.18
CA LYS A 125 -18.98 -10.67 -2.83
C LYS A 125 -19.12 -10.53 -4.34
N GLY A 126 -18.11 -9.92 -5.00
CA GLY A 126 -18.10 -9.81 -6.46
C GLY A 126 -17.08 -8.80 -6.96
N MET A 127 -17.12 -8.51 -8.23
CA MET A 127 -16.36 -7.44 -8.87
C MET A 127 -17.06 -6.08 -8.64
N HIS A 128 -16.30 -4.98 -8.72
CA HIS A 128 -16.86 -3.63 -8.59
C HIS A 128 -18.12 -3.41 -9.44
N LYS A 129 -18.09 -3.78 -10.72
CA LYS A 129 -19.21 -3.58 -11.65
C LYS A 129 -20.46 -4.35 -11.22
N ASP A 130 -20.30 -5.59 -10.81
CA ASP A 130 -21.40 -6.46 -10.44
C ASP A 130 -22.07 -5.97 -9.15
N LEU A 131 -21.26 -5.60 -8.14
CA LEU A 131 -21.74 -5.07 -6.88
C LEU A 131 -22.44 -3.71 -7.05
N MET A 132 -21.97 -2.85 -7.95
CA MET A 132 -22.66 -1.61 -8.29
C MET A 132 -24.01 -1.86 -8.94
N MET A 133 -24.12 -2.87 -9.83
CA MET A 133 -25.40 -3.25 -10.47
C MET A 133 -26.40 -3.86 -9.48
N GLN A 134 -25.90 -4.59 -8.46
CA GLN A 134 -26.76 -5.15 -7.40
C GLN A 134 -27.41 -4.07 -6.55
N ASN A 135 -26.86 -2.85 -6.54
CA ASN A 135 -27.34 -1.69 -5.78
C ASN A 135 -27.55 -2.00 -4.27
N GLY A 136 -26.68 -2.81 -3.70
CA GLY A 136 -26.68 -3.25 -2.32
C GLY A 136 -25.85 -2.35 -1.38
N GLU A 137 -25.36 -2.94 -0.30
CA GLU A 137 -24.54 -2.25 0.72
C GLU A 137 -23.24 -1.66 0.10
N TYR A 138 -22.56 -2.43 -0.77
CA TYR A 138 -21.38 -1.94 -1.49
C TYR A 138 -21.67 -0.67 -2.28
N ALA A 139 -22.73 -0.67 -3.10
CA ALA A 139 -23.09 0.48 -3.92
C ALA A 139 -23.46 1.69 -3.06
N ALA A 140 -24.15 1.47 -1.93
CA ALA A 140 -24.49 2.52 -0.99
C ALA A 140 -23.24 3.17 -0.37
N LEU A 141 -22.27 2.36 0.10
CA LEU A 141 -21.00 2.83 0.65
C LEU A 141 -20.16 3.58 -0.40
N TYR A 142 -20.06 3.00 -1.60
CA TYR A 142 -19.31 3.59 -2.70
C TYR A 142 -19.85 4.98 -3.08
N ASN A 143 -21.15 5.10 -3.28
CA ASN A 143 -21.81 6.34 -3.64
C ASN A 143 -21.75 7.38 -2.51
N ALA A 144 -21.82 6.95 -1.24
CA ALA A 144 -21.68 7.82 -0.09
C ALA A 144 -20.28 8.47 -0.08
N GLN A 145 -19.22 7.69 -0.28
CA GLN A 145 -17.86 8.24 -0.32
C GLN A 145 -17.59 9.08 -1.58
N ALA A 146 -18.08 8.67 -2.74
CA ALA A 146 -17.88 9.42 -3.99
C ALA A 146 -18.35 10.87 -3.91
N LYS A 147 -19.38 11.17 -3.11
CA LYS A 147 -19.89 12.53 -2.89
C LYS A 147 -18.89 13.47 -2.20
N TYR A 148 -17.92 12.94 -1.48
CA TYR A 148 -16.91 13.74 -0.76
C TYR A 148 -15.61 13.95 -1.55
N TYR A 149 -15.51 13.36 -2.74
CA TYR A 149 -14.32 13.44 -3.61
C TYR A 149 -14.59 14.24 -4.91
N ILE A 150 -15.73 14.95 -4.98
CA ILE A 150 -16.09 15.87 -6.08
C ILE A 150 -15.78 17.32 -5.71
#